data_2715f858fc4ccca0e877f45a76c20023
#
_entry.id   2715f858fc4ccca0e877f45a76c20023
#
_cell.length_a   1.000
_cell.length_b   1.000
_cell.length_c   1.000
_cell.angle_alpha   90.00
_cell.angle_beta   90.00
_cell.angle_gamma   90.00
#
_symmetry.space_group_name_H-M   'P 1'
#
loop_
_entity.id
_entity.type
_entity.pdbx_description
1 polymer ?
#
loop_
_entity_poly.entity_id
_entity_poly.type
_entity_poly.pdbx_seq_one_letter_code
_entity_poly.pdbx_strand_id
1 'polypeptide(L)'
;MTTAQAKKYLGIPTETTTYDADIAVYIPIVEATARAITGSLYLLQVNGTLTAGSKELSVSTVYSQTRILYGSSVSKSGEGYAYGDPGAKMKKLHEVLTAGMQITGDGIPAGTFIERVQTFNGDNTVYLSAEVTATGGVEAYTDIPVMYLSAIAHGVWWMIGQQKTAIGDTSWTSRTVGPVSETRSASEMKLDGQYGMPVWFVKTFPRVYHG
;
A
#
# COMPACT_ATOMS: atom_id res chain seq x y z
N MET A 1 4.18 5.16 5.13
CA MET A 1 4.56 4.64 6.48
C MET A 1 5.33 5.72 7.25
N THR A 2 5.20 5.81 8.58
CA THR A 2 6.00 6.73 9.42
C THR A 2 7.22 6.01 10.01
N THR A 3 8.23 6.77 10.47
CA THR A 3 9.40 6.21 11.17
C THR A 3 8.98 5.38 12.39
N ALA A 4 8.01 5.86 13.17
CA ALA A 4 7.49 5.14 14.33
C ALA A 4 6.82 3.80 13.93
N GLN A 5 6.05 3.77 12.85
CA GLN A 5 5.47 2.54 12.30
C GLN A 5 6.55 1.58 11.82
N ALA A 6 7.57 2.06 11.10
CA ALA A 6 8.68 1.23 10.65
C ALA A 6 9.41 0.59 11.84
N LYS A 7 9.74 1.37 12.88
CA LYS A 7 10.36 0.86 14.12
C LYS A 7 9.52 -0.22 14.78
N LYS A 8 8.20 -0.02 14.86
CA LYS A 8 7.27 -1.03 15.40
C LYS A 8 7.36 -2.36 14.66
N TYR A 9 7.35 -2.33 13.32
CA TYR A 9 7.49 -3.55 12.51
C TYR A 9 8.86 -4.22 12.63
N LEU A 10 9.90 -3.43 12.88
CA LEU A 10 11.27 -3.91 13.06
C LEU A 10 11.58 -4.34 14.50
N GLY A 11 10.66 -4.17 15.44
CA GLY A 11 10.90 -4.43 16.85
C GLY A 11 11.92 -3.48 17.49
N ILE A 12 12.13 -2.29 16.90
CA ILE A 12 13.04 -1.28 17.43
C ILE A 12 12.28 -0.43 18.45
N PRO A 13 12.79 -0.29 19.70
CA PRO A 13 12.18 0.57 20.70
C PRO A 13 12.02 2.01 20.19
N THR A 14 10.89 2.65 20.54
CA THR A 14 10.58 4.02 20.09
C THR A 14 11.61 5.05 20.54
N GLU A 15 12.21 4.84 21.69
CA GLU A 15 13.26 5.70 22.29
C GLU A 15 14.61 5.58 21.58
N THR A 16 14.85 4.56 20.76
CA THR A 16 16.08 4.36 20.00
C THR A 16 16.07 5.26 18.76
N THR A 17 16.73 6.42 18.81
CA THR A 17 16.71 7.42 17.72
C THR A 17 17.84 7.28 16.71
N THR A 18 18.81 6.41 16.96
CA THR A 18 20.05 6.26 16.17
C THR A 18 19.81 6.06 14.65
N TYR A 19 18.65 5.46 14.29
CA TYR A 19 18.33 5.13 12.89
C TYR A 19 17.19 5.96 12.32
N ASP A 20 16.64 6.91 13.07
CA ASP A 20 15.43 7.64 12.66
C ASP A 20 15.64 8.43 11.36
N ALA A 21 16.80 9.07 11.21
CA ALA A 21 17.16 9.81 10.00
C ALA A 21 17.27 8.85 8.78
N ASP A 22 17.98 7.74 8.94
CA ASP A 22 18.14 6.75 7.86
C ASP A 22 16.79 6.13 7.48
N ILE A 23 15.98 5.75 8.47
CA ILE A 23 14.63 5.20 8.25
C ILE A 23 13.78 6.21 7.47
N ALA A 24 13.79 7.49 7.87
CA ALA A 24 13.00 8.53 7.20
C ALA A 24 13.42 8.74 5.73
N VAL A 25 14.70 8.62 5.41
CA VAL A 25 15.22 8.72 4.03
C VAL A 25 14.79 7.53 3.17
N TYR A 26 14.84 6.31 3.71
CA TYR A 26 14.59 5.11 2.90
C TYR A 26 13.12 4.71 2.79
N ILE A 27 12.23 5.14 3.70
CA ILE A 27 10.79 4.87 3.60
C ILE A 27 10.23 5.25 2.21
N PRO A 28 10.36 6.49 1.73
CA PRO A 28 9.77 6.87 0.44
C PRO A 28 10.37 6.09 -0.74
N ILE A 29 11.65 5.73 -0.68
CA ILE A 29 12.33 4.95 -1.74
C ILE A 29 11.75 3.54 -1.81
N VAL A 30 11.64 2.86 -0.67
CA VAL A 30 11.13 1.48 -0.60
C VAL A 30 9.64 1.43 -0.93
N GLU A 31 8.84 2.40 -0.47
CA GLU A 31 7.44 2.52 -0.85
C GLU A 31 7.26 2.75 -2.35
N ALA A 32 8.06 3.64 -2.96
CA ALA A 32 8.03 3.87 -4.40
C ALA A 32 8.39 2.59 -5.17
N THR A 33 9.37 1.83 -4.69
CA THR A 33 9.73 0.54 -5.28
C THR A 33 8.59 -0.48 -5.16
N ALA A 34 7.94 -0.58 -4.00
CA ALA A 34 6.79 -1.46 -3.82
C ALA A 34 5.63 -1.09 -4.75
N ARG A 35 5.36 0.22 -4.92
CA ARG A 35 4.37 0.72 -5.89
C ARG A 35 4.76 0.39 -7.33
N ALA A 36 6.04 0.49 -7.69
CA ALA A 36 6.51 0.11 -9.02
C ALA A 36 6.34 -1.39 -9.31
N ILE A 37 6.56 -2.25 -8.31
CA ILE A 37 6.35 -3.71 -8.43
C ILE A 37 4.87 -4.04 -8.61
N THR A 38 4.00 -3.42 -7.83
CA THR A 38 2.55 -3.66 -7.87
C THR A 38 1.83 -2.95 -9.02
N GLY A 39 2.52 -2.03 -9.69
CA GLY A 39 1.91 -1.18 -10.72
C GLY A 39 0.71 -0.41 -10.17
N SER A 40 -0.34 -0.30 -10.98
CA SER A 40 -1.59 0.41 -10.61
C SER A 40 -2.56 -0.43 -9.77
N LEU A 41 -2.17 -1.64 -9.32
CA LEU A 41 -3.09 -2.56 -8.63
C LEU A 41 -3.74 -1.94 -7.39
N TYR A 42 -2.97 -1.15 -6.63
CA TYR A 42 -3.43 -0.54 -5.38
C TYR A 42 -3.53 0.98 -5.43
N LEU A 43 -3.10 1.61 -6.53
CA LEU A 43 -3.13 3.06 -6.68
C LEU A 43 -4.40 3.47 -7.45
N LEU A 44 -5.50 3.57 -6.73
CA LEU A 44 -6.81 3.87 -7.29
C LEU A 44 -7.32 5.21 -6.75
N GLN A 45 -7.98 5.97 -7.60
CA GLN A 45 -8.77 7.12 -7.20
C GLN A 45 -10.20 6.65 -6.92
N VAL A 46 -10.72 7.02 -5.76
CA VAL A 46 -12.06 6.67 -5.28
C VAL A 46 -12.85 7.93 -5.06
N ASN A 47 -13.91 8.14 -5.83
CA ASN A 47 -14.84 9.24 -5.60
C ASN A 47 -16.06 8.72 -4.85
N GLY A 48 -16.51 9.49 -3.87
CA GLY A 48 -17.64 9.09 -3.03
C GLY A 48 -18.14 10.20 -2.13
N THR A 49 -18.92 9.82 -1.13
CA THR A 49 -19.44 10.72 -0.09
C THR A 49 -19.16 10.17 1.29
N LEU A 50 -18.84 11.07 2.20
CA LEU A 50 -18.58 10.83 3.61
C LEU A 50 -19.66 11.47 4.49
N THR A 51 -19.84 10.93 5.70
CA THR A 51 -20.63 11.55 6.77
C THR A 51 -19.76 11.58 8.02
N ALA A 52 -19.50 12.76 8.56
CA ALA A 52 -18.67 12.95 9.75
C ALA A 52 -19.14 12.08 10.93
N GLY A 53 -18.19 11.46 11.64
CA GLY A 53 -18.46 10.51 12.71
C GLY A 53 -18.86 9.11 12.25
N SER A 54 -18.95 8.86 10.93
CA SER A 54 -19.18 7.53 10.36
C SER A 54 -17.86 6.88 9.96
N LYS A 55 -17.86 5.56 9.87
CA LYS A 55 -16.80 4.76 9.23
C LYS A 55 -17.13 4.37 7.79
N GLU A 56 -18.19 4.94 7.23
CA GLU A 56 -18.68 4.54 5.92
C GLU A 56 -18.27 5.57 4.85
N LEU A 57 -17.76 5.05 3.72
CA LEU A 57 -17.57 5.77 2.48
C LEU A 57 -18.52 5.18 1.43
N SER A 58 -19.49 5.99 1.00
CA SER A 58 -20.36 5.64 -0.12
C SER A 58 -19.65 5.97 -1.43
N VAL A 59 -19.24 4.94 -2.16
CA VAL A 59 -18.43 5.05 -3.39
C VAL A 59 -19.31 5.27 -4.60
N SER A 60 -19.01 6.28 -5.39
CA SER A 60 -19.68 6.55 -6.68
C SER A 60 -18.89 5.98 -7.87
N THR A 61 -17.57 6.19 -7.90
CA THR A 61 -16.69 5.72 -8.97
C THR A 61 -15.31 5.36 -8.45
N VAL A 62 -14.65 4.41 -9.12
CA VAL A 62 -13.25 4.07 -8.91
C VAL A 62 -12.51 4.10 -10.23
N TYR A 63 -11.36 4.78 -10.24
CA TYR A 63 -10.49 4.91 -11.40
C TYR A 63 -9.12 4.27 -11.12
N SER A 64 -8.54 3.66 -12.16
CA SER A 64 -7.12 3.37 -12.23
C SER A 64 -6.53 4.27 -13.29
N GLN A 65 -5.73 5.27 -12.89
CA GLN A 65 -5.21 6.30 -13.79
C GLN A 65 -6.35 6.97 -14.58
N THR A 66 -6.50 6.67 -15.87
CA THR A 66 -7.52 7.25 -16.76
C THR A 66 -8.72 6.31 -17.00
N ARG A 67 -8.73 5.11 -16.41
CA ARG A 67 -9.73 4.08 -16.67
C ARG A 67 -10.72 3.95 -15.51
N ILE A 68 -12.02 4.01 -15.82
CA ILE A 68 -13.07 3.72 -14.83
C ILE A 68 -13.13 2.20 -14.62
N LEU A 69 -12.92 1.77 -13.38
CA LEU A 69 -13.02 0.37 -12.99
C LEU A 69 -14.39 0.02 -12.39
N TYR A 70 -15.01 0.99 -11.71
CA TYR A 70 -16.31 0.85 -11.05
C TYR A 70 -17.11 2.15 -11.15
N GLY A 71 -18.44 2.04 -11.32
CA GLY A 71 -19.37 3.17 -11.26
C GLY A 71 -20.73 2.75 -10.73
N SER A 72 -21.20 3.36 -9.66
CA SER A 72 -22.45 3.01 -8.99
C SER A 72 -23.71 3.24 -9.85
N SER A 73 -23.66 4.24 -10.73
CA SER A 73 -24.78 4.54 -11.64
C SER A 73 -24.99 3.50 -12.75
N VAL A 74 -23.98 2.69 -13.03
CA VAL A 74 -23.99 1.70 -14.11
C VAL A 74 -24.18 0.27 -13.56
N SER A 75 -23.95 0.09 -12.27
CA SER A 75 -23.98 -1.21 -11.59
C SER A 75 -25.36 -1.91 -11.56
N LYS A 76 -26.45 -1.16 -11.75
CA LYS A 76 -27.81 -1.73 -11.68
C LYS A 76 -28.19 -2.63 -12.85
N SER A 77 -27.53 -2.51 -14.00
CA SER A 77 -27.81 -3.30 -15.22
C SER A 77 -26.77 -4.36 -15.55
N GLY A 78 -25.64 -4.41 -14.85
CA GLY A 78 -24.57 -5.39 -15.11
C GLY A 78 -23.85 -5.21 -16.46
N GLU A 79 -24.13 -4.17 -17.23
CA GLU A 79 -23.61 -3.95 -18.58
C GLU A 79 -22.90 -2.61 -18.76
N GLY A 80 -22.17 -2.13 -17.75
CA GLY A 80 -21.32 -0.96 -17.91
C GLY A 80 -19.97 -1.33 -18.54
N TYR A 81 -19.58 -0.60 -19.59
CA TYR A 81 -18.25 -0.70 -20.18
C TYR A 81 -17.31 0.29 -19.51
N ALA A 82 -16.07 -0.15 -19.22
CA ALA A 82 -15.04 0.75 -18.74
C ALA A 82 -14.71 1.78 -19.82
N TYR A 83 -14.68 3.08 -19.45
CA TYR A 83 -14.33 4.14 -20.38
C TYR A 83 -12.91 3.94 -20.93
N GLY A 84 -12.79 3.87 -22.25
CA GLY A 84 -11.51 3.70 -22.94
C GLY A 84 -11.18 2.27 -23.41
N ASP A 85 -12.04 1.27 -23.12
CA ASP A 85 -11.85 -0.09 -23.62
C ASP A 85 -13.22 -0.69 -24.00
N PRO A 86 -13.59 -0.69 -25.29
CA PRO A 86 -14.92 -1.10 -25.78
C PRO A 86 -15.13 -2.63 -25.71
N GLY A 87 -14.79 -3.27 -24.64
CA GLY A 87 -14.99 -4.69 -24.38
C GLY A 87 -14.79 -5.05 -22.92
N ALA A 88 -14.22 -4.16 -22.12
CA ALA A 88 -14.01 -4.43 -20.71
C ALA A 88 -15.24 -4.06 -19.88
N LYS A 89 -15.88 -5.07 -19.28
CA LYS A 89 -16.99 -4.89 -18.34
C LYS A 89 -16.49 -4.17 -17.07
N MET A 90 -17.33 -3.28 -16.51
CA MET A 90 -17.07 -2.72 -15.18
C MET A 90 -17.03 -3.83 -14.14
N LYS A 91 -16.08 -3.72 -13.23
CA LYS A 91 -15.92 -4.66 -12.13
C LYS A 91 -16.90 -4.32 -11.00
N LYS A 92 -17.20 -5.29 -10.16
CA LYS A 92 -17.88 -5.04 -8.89
C LYS A 92 -16.95 -4.35 -7.92
N LEU A 93 -17.49 -3.57 -6.99
CA LEU A 93 -16.67 -2.77 -6.06
C LEU A 93 -15.64 -3.64 -5.29
N HIS A 94 -16.06 -4.80 -4.81
CA HIS A 94 -15.20 -5.74 -4.07
C HIS A 94 -14.13 -6.46 -4.93
N GLU A 95 -14.25 -6.39 -6.25
CA GLU A 95 -13.22 -6.88 -7.18
C GLU A 95 -12.14 -5.83 -7.43
N VAL A 96 -12.43 -4.58 -7.08
CA VAL A 96 -11.55 -3.42 -7.29
C VAL A 96 -10.92 -2.94 -5.99
N LEU A 97 -11.74 -2.81 -4.94
CA LEU A 97 -11.30 -2.40 -3.61
C LEU A 97 -11.28 -3.61 -2.69
N THR A 98 -10.20 -3.79 -1.95
CA THR A 98 -10.05 -4.93 -1.02
C THR A 98 -9.73 -4.45 0.39
N ALA A 99 -10.11 -5.27 1.39
CA ALA A 99 -9.75 -5.01 2.77
C ALA A 99 -8.23 -4.90 2.95
N GLY A 100 -7.81 -4.00 3.81
CA GLY A 100 -6.41 -3.70 4.09
C GLY A 100 -5.80 -2.62 3.19
N MET A 101 -6.39 -2.23 2.06
CA MET A 101 -5.88 -1.09 1.29
C MET A 101 -5.89 0.18 2.13
N GLN A 102 -4.76 0.87 2.20
CA GLN A 102 -4.70 2.19 2.80
C GLN A 102 -5.50 3.17 1.95
N ILE A 103 -6.14 4.14 2.59
CA ILE A 103 -6.94 5.16 1.90
C ILE A 103 -6.69 6.53 2.51
N THR A 104 -6.53 7.54 1.67
CA THR A 104 -6.28 8.93 2.05
C THR A 104 -7.19 9.85 1.27
N GLY A 105 -7.62 10.95 1.86
CA GLY A 105 -8.47 11.96 1.26
C GLY A 105 -8.91 12.99 2.29
N ASP A 106 -9.53 14.06 1.85
CA ASP A 106 -10.04 15.09 2.75
C ASP A 106 -11.09 14.49 3.69
N GLY A 107 -10.94 14.75 4.99
CA GLY A 107 -11.81 14.20 6.02
C GLY A 107 -11.57 12.74 6.37
N ILE A 108 -10.57 12.09 5.80
CA ILE A 108 -10.14 10.73 6.14
C ILE A 108 -8.88 10.82 7.02
N PRO A 109 -8.90 10.36 8.28
CA PRO A 109 -7.73 10.40 9.16
C PRO A 109 -6.52 9.65 8.59
N ALA A 110 -5.31 10.16 8.86
CA ALA A 110 -4.07 9.52 8.43
C ALA A 110 -3.95 8.09 8.99
N GLY A 111 -3.51 7.15 8.15
CA GLY A 111 -3.37 5.74 8.53
C GLY A 111 -4.65 4.93 8.46
N THR A 112 -5.74 5.52 7.96
CA THR A 112 -6.99 4.80 7.71
C THR A 112 -6.80 3.77 6.59
N PHE A 113 -7.45 2.62 6.73
CA PHE A 113 -7.49 1.58 5.72
C PHE A 113 -8.92 1.04 5.57
N ILE A 114 -9.15 0.31 4.48
CA ILE A 114 -10.44 -0.35 4.21
C ILE A 114 -10.54 -1.59 5.10
N GLU A 115 -11.53 -1.65 6.00
CA GLU A 115 -11.80 -2.84 6.80
C GLU A 115 -12.57 -3.90 6.00
N ARG A 116 -13.58 -3.45 5.27
CA ARG A 116 -14.38 -4.32 4.40
C ARG A 116 -15.06 -3.53 3.29
N VAL A 117 -15.38 -4.23 2.21
CA VAL A 117 -16.22 -3.72 1.12
C VAL A 117 -17.54 -4.46 1.14
N GLN A 118 -18.65 -3.73 1.08
CA GLN A 118 -19.97 -4.34 1.03
C GLN A 118 -20.22 -4.98 -0.34
N THR A 119 -20.72 -6.21 -0.34
CA THR A 119 -20.87 -7.03 -1.55
C THR A 119 -22.31 -7.40 -1.90
N PHE A 120 -23.28 -6.93 -1.09
CA PHE A 120 -24.67 -7.37 -1.17
C PHE A 120 -25.60 -6.28 -1.71
N ASN A 121 -26.55 -6.65 -2.57
CA ASN A 121 -27.65 -5.81 -3.10
C ASN A 121 -27.26 -4.52 -3.83
N GLY A 122 -26.16 -4.54 -4.59
CA GLY A 122 -25.73 -3.35 -5.36
C GLY A 122 -25.21 -2.21 -4.50
N ASP A 123 -24.84 -2.50 -3.27
CA ASP A 123 -24.28 -1.56 -2.34
C ASP A 123 -22.90 -1.11 -2.77
N ASN A 124 -22.66 0.15 -2.58
CA ASN A 124 -21.46 0.87 -2.94
C ASN A 124 -20.69 1.37 -1.70
N THR A 125 -20.83 0.69 -0.57
CA THR A 125 -20.28 1.12 0.71
C THR A 125 -18.97 0.41 1.02
N VAL A 126 -17.98 1.21 1.42
CA VAL A 126 -16.70 0.78 1.97
C VAL A 126 -16.65 1.17 3.44
N TYR A 127 -16.26 0.25 4.30
CA TYR A 127 -16.08 0.48 5.74
C TYR A 127 -14.61 0.76 6.03
N LEU A 128 -14.37 1.86 6.74
CA LEU A 128 -13.04 2.37 7.07
C LEU A 128 -12.66 2.00 8.50
N SER A 129 -11.35 1.88 8.77
CA SER A 129 -10.81 1.57 10.09
C SER A 129 -10.96 2.73 11.10
N ALA A 130 -11.16 3.95 10.61
CA ALA A 130 -11.36 5.14 11.45
C ALA A 130 -12.61 5.90 11.04
N GLU A 131 -13.19 6.62 11.98
CA GLU A 131 -14.28 7.56 11.72
C GLU A 131 -13.77 8.76 10.92
N VAL A 132 -14.54 9.16 9.91
CA VAL A 132 -14.21 10.31 9.07
C VAL A 132 -14.60 11.62 9.77
N THR A 133 -13.88 12.69 9.45
CA THR A 133 -14.04 14.01 10.11
C THR A 133 -14.82 15.02 9.29
N ALA A 134 -15.13 14.70 8.03
CA ALA A 134 -15.88 15.61 7.15
C ALA A 134 -17.15 14.97 6.59
N THR A 135 -18.09 15.80 6.18
CA THR A 135 -19.31 15.41 5.46
C THR A 135 -19.30 16.04 4.08
N GLY A 136 -19.60 15.26 3.06
CA GLY A 136 -19.67 15.72 1.67
C GLY A 136 -18.98 14.82 0.68
N GLY A 137 -18.81 15.32 -0.55
CA GLY A 137 -18.08 14.63 -1.59
C GLY A 137 -16.59 14.55 -1.25
N VAL A 138 -15.98 13.41 -1.55
CA VAL A 138 -14.54 13.17 -1.37
C VAL A 138 -13.94 12.57 -2.62
N GLU A 139 -12.73 13.03 -2.93
CA GLU A 139 -11.79 12.36 -3.81
C GLU A 139 -10.70 11.74 -2.94
N ALA A 140 -10.71 10.42 -2.86
CA ALA A 140 -9.77 9.66 -2.05
C ALA A 140 -8.85 8.81 -2.92
N TYR A 141 -7.68 8.47 -2.39
CA TYR A 141 -6.69 7.66 -3.07
C TYR A 141 -6.32 6.46 -2.24
N THR A 142 -6.33 5.29 -2.86
CA THR A 142 -5.86 4.05 -2.19
C THR A 142 -4.36 3.86 -2.38
N ASP A 143 -3.77 3.07 -1.51
CA ASP A 143 -2.35 2.71 -1.55
C ASP A 143 -2.16 1.26 -1.09
N ILE A 144 -0.91 0.82 -1.06
CA ILE A 144 -0.48 -0.52 -0.71
C ILE A 144 -1.16 -0.99 0.59
N PRO A 145 -1.73 -2.22 0.61
CA PRO A 145 -2.38 -2.75 1.81
C PRO A 145 -1.46 -2.83 3.02
N VAL A 146 -2.03 -2.59 4.21
CA VAL A 146 -1.31 -2.59 5.50
C VAL A 146 -0.57 -3.89 5.79
N MET A 147 -1.01 -5.01 5.22
CA MET A 147 -0.34 -6.31 5.34
C MET A 147 1.09 -6.30 4.77
N TYR A 148 1.42 -5.40 3.85
CA TYR A 148 2.76 -5.27 3.26
C TYR A 148 3.68 -4.29 4.00
N LEU A 149 3.18 -3.55 5.00
CA LEU A 149 3.98 -2.55 5.72
C LEU A 149 5.17 -3.19 6.46
N SER A 150 5.02 -4.41 6.94
CA SER A 150 6.15 -5.15 7.54
C SER A 150 7.25 -5.42 6.51
N ALA A 151 6.89 -5.85 5.31
CA ALA A 151 7.87 -6.07 4.23
C ALA A 151 8.56 -4.76 3.82
N ILE A 152 7.82 -3.66 3.77
CA ILE A 152 8.39 -2.32 3.50
C ILE A 152 9.39 -1.95 4.59
N ALA A 153 9.05 -2.11 5.87
CA ALA A 153 9.95 -1.83 6.98
C ALA A 153 11.25 -2.64 6.91
N HIS A 154 11.15 -3.95 6.62
CA HIS A 154 12.33 -4.80 6.42
C HIS A 154 13.13 -4.42 5.17
N GLY A 155 12.47 -3.96 4.10
CA GLY A 155 13.13 -3.38 2.93
C GLY A 155 13.93 -2.12 3.27
N VAL A 156 13.36 -1.22 4.08
CA VAL A 156 14.06 -0.04 4.61
C VAL A 156 15.29 -0.45 5.41
N TRP A 157 15.12 -1.42 6.31
CA TRP A 157 16.23 -1.94 7.12
C TRP A 157 17.35 -2.55 6.27
N TRP A 158 16.97 -3.29 5.23
CA TRP A 158 17.92 -3.85 4.28
C TRP A 158 18.70 -2.73 3.56
N MET A 159 18.05 -1.66 3.11
CA MET A 159 18.71 -0.51 2.45
C MET A 159 19.72 0.18 3.39
N ILE A 160 19.37 0.40 4.65
CA ILE A 160 20.28 0.94 5.68
C ILE A 160 21.52 0.02 5.83
N GLY A 161 21.31 -1.30 5.80
CA GLY A 161 22.39 -2.27 5.84
C GLY A 161 23.32 -2.20 4.63
N GLN A 162 22.78 -1.99 3.42
CA GLN A 162 23.59 -1.85 2.20
C GLN A 162 24.45 -0.59 2.21
N GLN A 163 23.92 0.54 2.66
CA GLN A 163 24.69 1.78 2.77
C GLN A 163 25.93 1.60 3.65
N LYS A 164 25.79 0.90 4.77
CA LYS A 164 26.91 0.64 5.70
C LYS A 164 27.96 -0.31 5.14
N THR A 165 27.56 -1.24 4.27
CA THR A 165 28.51 -2.13 3.57
C THR A 165 29.25 -1.43 2.45
N ALA A 166 28.64 -0.47 1.76
CA ALA A 166 29.28 0.33 0.73
C ALA A 166 30.39 1.24 1.28
N ILE A 167 30.37 1.55 2.58
CA ILE A 167 31.36 2.39 3.27
C ILE A 167 32.57 1.56 3.79
N GLY A 168 32.62 0.24 3.60
CA GLY A 168 33.82 -0.56 3.87
C GLY A 168 33.67 -1.80 4.74
N ASP A 169 32.46 -2.21 5.10
CA ASP A 169 32.24 -3.45 5.84
C ASP A 169 31.51 -4.49 4.99
N THR A 170 32.24 -5.24 4.20
CA THR A 170 31.73 -6.24 3.25
C THR A 170 31.54 -7.64 3.85
N SER A 171 31.81 -7.84 5.15
CA SER A 171 32.03 -9.17 5.71
C SER A 171 30.92 -9.75 6.59
N TRP A 172 29.78 -9.04 6.81
CA TRP A 172 28.84 -9.60 7.75
C TRP A 172 27.74 -10.48 7.08
N THR A 173 27.68 -11.73 7.52
CA THR A 173 26.60 -12.67 7.20
C THR A 173 25.46 -12.63 8.22
N SER A 174 25.71 -12.08 9.40
CA SER A 174 24.67 -11.88 10.43
C SER A 174 24.91 -10.59 11.20
N ARG A 175 23.83 -9.94 11.59
CA ARG A 175 23.87 -8.69 12.35
C ARG A 175 22.77 -8.66 13.39
N THR A 176 23.14 -8.22 14.60
CA THR A 176 22.18 -7.96 15.69
C THR A 176 22.19 -6.47 16.01
N VAL A 177 21.02 -5.82 15.99
CA VAL A 177 20.86 -4.44 16.39
C VAL A 177 19.67 -4.35 17.34
N GLY A 178 19.97 -4.16 18.62
CA GLY A 178 18.97 -4.24 19.67
C GLY A 178 18.33 -5.64 19.69
N PRO A 179 17.00 -5.75 19.71
CA PRO A 179 16.30 -7.04 19.69
C PRO A 179 16.24 -7.69 18.29
N VAL A 180 16.69 -6.99 17.23
CA VAL A 180 16.62 -7.48 15.86
C VAL A 180 17.91 -8.18 15.48
N SER A 181 17.83 -9.48 15.20
CA SER A 181 18.91 -10.28 14.63
C SER A 181 18.56 -10.65 13.20
N GLU A 182 19.43 -10.32 12.26
CA GLU A 182 19.26 -10.62 10.86
C GLU A 182 20.44 -11.46 10.36
N THR A 183 20.14 -12.65 9.85
CA THR A 183 21.11 -13.53 9.19
C THR A 183 20.78 -13.56 7.71
N ARG A 184 21.75 -13.30 6.85
CA ARG A 184 21.57 -13.30 5.39
C ARG A 184 22.06 -14.59 4.76
N SER A 185 21.20 -15.27 4.04
CA SER A 185 21.65 -16.30 3.10
C SER A 185 22.14 -15.69 1.79
N ALA A 186 23.02 -16.38 1.07
CA ALA A 186 23.49 -15.95 -0.25
C ALA A 186 22.35 -15.78 -1.27
N SER A 187 21.23 -16.49 -1.08
CA SER A 187 20.03 -16.38 -1.92
C SER A 187 19.22 -15.11 -1.61
N GLU A 188 19.26 -14.62 -0.36
CA GLU A 188 18.56 -13.40 0.07
C GLU A 188 19.31 -12.14 -0.36
N MET A 189 20.63 -12.23 -0.58
CA MET A 189 21.46 -11.12 -1.06
C MET A 189 21.37 -10.92 -2.58
N LYS A 190 20.74 -11.86 -3.33
CA LYS A 190 20.50 -11.65 -4.76
C LYS A 190 19.55 -10.48 -4.95
N LEU A 191 20.02 -9.46 -5.69
CA LEU A 191 19.19 -8.35 -6.12
C LEU A 191 18.30 -8.80 -7.28
N ASP A 192 17.05 -8.32 -7.29
CA ASP A 192 16.26 -8.29 -8.51
C ASP A 192 16.84 -7.17 -9.41
N GLY A 193 17.36 -7.53 -10.55
CA GLY A 193 18.05 -6.60 -11.45
C GLY A 193 17.18 -5.45 -11.96
N GLN A 194 15.85 -5.61 -11.88
CA GLN A 194 14.90 -4.58 -12.32
C GLN A 194 14.66 -3.50 -11.25
N TYR A 195 14.63 -3.90 -9.97
CA TYR A 195 14.21 -3.00 -8.88
C TYR A 195 15.34 -2.66 -7.90
N GLY A 196 16.51 -3.31 -8.01
CA GLY A 196 17.64 -3.10 -7.09
C GLY A 196 17.35 -3.51 -5.64
N MET A 197 16.31 -4.32 -5.41
CA MET A 197 15.90 -4.84 -4.11
C MET A 197 16.16 -6.35 -4.03
N PRO A 198 16.27 -6.93 -2.82
CA PRO A 198 16.49 -8.36 -2.68
C PRO A 198 15.28 -9.14 -3.22
N VAL A 199 15.55 -10.33 -3.78
CA VAL A 199 14.53 -11.17 -4.42
C VAL A 199 13.35 -11.47 -3.50
N TRP A 200 13.59 -11.67 -2.20
CA TRP A 200 12.51 -11.89 -1.23
C TRP A 200 11.54 -10.72 -1.16
N PHE A 201 12.05 -9.47 -1.18
CA PHE A 201 11.21 -8.28 -1.17
C PHE A 201 10.31 -8.23 -2.40
N VAL A 202 10.90 -8.39 -3.57
CA VAL A 202 10.15 -8.35 -4.85
C VAL A 202 9.10 -9.46 -4.94
N LYS A 203 9.38 -10.65 -4.40
CA LYS A 203 8.42 -11.77 -4.37
C LYS A 203 7.28 -11.61 -3.38
N THR A 204 7.41 -10.73 -2.40
CA THR A 204 6.35 -10.46 -1.43
C THR A 204 5.15 -9.75 -2.05
N PHE A 205 5.39 -8.95 -3.09
CA PHE A 205 4.34 -8.17 -3.73
C PHE A 205 3.78 -8.89 -4.97
N PRO A 206 2.44 -8.82 -5.18
CA PRO A 206 1.84 -9.33 -6.42
C PRO A 206 2.33 -8.47 -7.59
N ARG A 207 2.78 -9.14 -8.65
CA ARG A 207 3.18 -8.46 -9.89
C ARG A 207 2.00 -8.32 -10.84
N VAL A 208 1.83 -7.14 -11.41
CA VAL A 208 0.93 -6.97 -12.55
C VAL A 208 1.69 -7.39 -13.80
N TYR A 209 1.33 -8.54 -14.34
CA TYR A 209 1.77 -8.92 -15.68
C TYR A 209 0.93 -8.14 -16.69
N HIS A 210 1.54 -7.18 -17.36
CA HIS A 210 0.97 -6.60 -18.56
C HIS A 210 1.10 -7.65 -19.67
N GLY A 211 0.00 -8.38 -19.91
CA GLY A 211 -0.13 -9.24 -21.09
C GLY A 211 -0.41 -8.41 -22.33
#